data_4f070eb6d6315aa24dbcbf05476a29bc
#
_entry.id   4f070eb6d6315aa24dbcbf05476a29bc
#
_cell.length_a   1.000
_cell.length_b   1.000
_cell.length_c   1.000
_cell.angle_alpha   90.00
_cell.angle_beta   90.00
_cell.angle_gamma   90.00
#
_symmetry.space_group_name_H-M   'P 1'
#
loop_
_entity.id
_entity.type
_entity.pdbx_description
1 polymer ?
#
loop_
_entity_poly.entity_id
_entity_poly.type
_entity_poly.pdbx_seq_one_letter_code
_entity_poly.pdbx_strand_id
1 'polypeptide(L)'
;MSEPQKAAAPTSALDRYFKISERGSSIAAEFRGGLAAFFAMSYIVVLNPLVIGTGADASERTLGIAPVAAVTALVAGVMTILMGVIAKQPFAMAAGLGVNALLASTIATTPNLTWADIMGLVVLAGLIMTVLVLTGFRTAVFEAVPESLKTAIVVGIGFFISFIGLVDSGIIRRMPDAAGTTVPVSLGAGGHLLGWPTLVFLFGLFFTIALFIRNVKGAILWGVLASTALSLILEAVVPSGSVKESATGWSLNVPSLADMKFTTPNFSLIGSADLFGAFSHIGPLAASLLVFTILLSVFFDAMGVSVGLAAEAGTMKDGKVEDIDKVLLVDAFGSVIGGGASGSANQIFVESATGIGAGARTGFANIVTGVLFLLAIFISPLVTIVPFEAVAPALVVVGFLMIRQAVNIDWTDWGLGIPAFLTIIFMPLSYSIANGIGAGFVAYTFIRLVQGRGKEVHWLMYLVSAVFVIYFGMGIINGWTS
;
A
#
# COMPACT_ATOMS: atom_id res chain seq x y z
N MET A 1 16.23 -27.26 27.89
CA MET A 1 14.95 -27.68 27.26
C MET A 1 13.87 -27.34 28.27
N SER A 2 13.18 -26.23 28.12
CA SER A 2 12.01 -25.86 28.95
C SER A 2 10.81 -26.67 28.46
N GLU A 3 10.11 -27.31 29.39
CA GLU A 3 8.87 -28.04 29.10
C GLU A 3 7.89 -27.14 28.32
N PRO A 4 7.16 -27.69 27.35
CA PRO A 4 6.11 -26.92 26.65
C PRO A 4 5.03 -26.56 27.67
N GLN A 5 4.84 -25.27 27.89
CA GLN A 5 3.81 -24.72 28.76
C GLN A 5 2.45 -25.25 28.29
N LYS A 6 1.79 -26.07 29.11
CA LYS A 6 0.45 -26.62 28.83
C LYS A 6 -0.50 -25.46 28.50
N ALA A 7 -1.06 -25.44 27.29
CA ALA A 7 -2.06 -24.46 26.92
C ALA A 7 -3.21 -24.44 27.94
N ALA A 8 -3.54 -23.27 28.45
CA ALA A 8 -4.62 -23.11 29.42
C ALA A 8 -5.96 -23.48 28.77
N ALA A 9 -6.85 -24.12 29.51
CA ALA A 9 -8.18 -24.45 28.99
C ALA A 9 -8.97 -23.18 28.66
N PRO A 10 -9.72 -23.13 27.54
CA PRO A 10 -10.44 -21.95 27.12
C PRO A 10 -11.49 -21.54 28.17
N THR A 11 -11.46 -20.26 28.54
CA THR A 11 -12.27 -19.70 29.64
C THR A 11 -13.63 -19.16 29.20
N SER A 12 -13.82 -18.92 27.91
CA SER A 12 -15.05 -18.33 27.33
C SER A 12 -15.35 -18.83 25.92
N ALA A 13 -16.56 -18.55 25.42
CA ALA A 13 -16.93 -18.84 24.03
C ALA A 13 -16.06 -18.07 23.04
N LEU A 14 -15.71 -16.81 23.33
CA LEU A 14 -14.79 -15.99 22.54
C LEU A 14 -13.39 -16.60 22.50
N ASP A 15 -12.87 -16.99 23.66
CA ASP A 15 -11.56 -17.63 23.77
C ASP A 15 -11.50 -18.91 22.93
N ARG A 16 -12.55 -19.74 22.99
CA ARG A 16 -12.65 -20.96 22.19
C ARG A 16 -12.72 -20.69 20.70
N TYR A 17 -13.47 -19.67 20.28
CA TYR A 17 -13.62 -19.34 18.86
C TYR A 17 -12.32 -18.81 18.24
N PHE A 18 -11.66 -17.87 18.93
CA PHE A 18 -10.44 -17.23 18.46
C PHE A 18 -9.17 -17.98 18.86
N LYS A 19 -9.25 -19.00 19.73
CA LYS A 19 -8.13 -19.79 20.24
C LYS A 19 -7.13 -18.93 21.05
N ILE A 20 -7.62 -17.95 21.83
CA ILE A 20 -6.79 -16.95 22.52
C ILE A 20 -5.81 -17.62 23.48
N SER A 21 -6.33 -18.45 24.41
CA SER A 21 -5.49 -19.17 25.38
C SER A 21 -4.61 -20.23 24.70
N GLU A 22 -5.09 -20.90 23.65
CA GLU A 22 -4.33 -21.89 22.86
C GLU A 22 -3.09 -21.26 22.22
N ARG A 23 -3.20 -20.01 21.74
CA ARG A 23 -2.08 -19.25 21.15
C ARG A 23 -1.28 -18.44 22.16
N GLY A 24 -1.44 -18.71 23.47
CA GLY A 24 -0.67 -18.08 24.54
C GLY A 24 -0.96 -16.59 24.75
N SER A 25 -2.16 -16.11 24.35
CA SER A 25 -2.60 -14.73 24.50
C SER A 25 -3.68 -14.62 25.62
N SER A 26 -4.17 -13.41 25.83
CA SER A 26 -5.29 -13.08 26.72
C SER A 26 -6.17 -12.01 26.08
N ILE A 27 -7.44 -11.91 26.50
CA ILE A 27 -8.36 -10.89 26.00
C ILE A 27 -7.78 -9.48 26.17
N ALA A 28 -7.10 -9.21 27.29
CA ALA A 28 -6.45 -7.92 27.54
C ALA A 28 -5.25 -7.68 26.60
N ALA A 29 -4.48 -8.71 26.26
CA ALA A 29 -3.37 -8.60 25.31
C ALA A 29 -3.89 -8.38 23.87
N GLU A 30 -4.93 -9.10 23.48
CA GLU A 30 -5.59 -8.92 22.18
C GLU A 30 -6.19 -7.51 22.04
N PHE A 31 -6.86 -7.02 23.08
CA PHE A 31 -7.41 -5.66 23.08
C PHE A 31 -6.31 -4.60 22.94
N ARG A 32 -5.22 -4.71 23.72
CA ARG A 32 -4.06 -3.82 23.61
C ARG A 32 -3.43 -3.90 22.21
N GLY A 33 -3.30 -5.13 21.68
CA GLY A 33 -2.78 -5.36 20.35
C GLY A 33 -3.64 -4.72 19.26
N GLY A 34 -4.96 -4.86 19.35
CA GLY A 34 -5.89 -4.22 18.43
C GLY A 34 -5.84 -2.69 18.48
N LEU A 35 -5.75 -2.10 19.68
CA LEU A 35 -5.52 -0.66 19.83
C LEU A 35 -4.19 -0.23 19.20
N ALA A 36 -3.12 -0.96 19.45
CA ALA A 36 -1.80 -0.64 18.92
C ALA A 36 -1.76 -0.72 17.39
N ALA A 37 -2.40 -1.74 16.79
CA ALA A 37 -2.54 -1.87 15.35
C ALA A 37 -3.34 -0.70 14.76
N PHE A 38 -4.49 -0.35 15.35
CA PHE A 38 -5.29 0.80 14.91
C PHE A 38 -4.47 2.09 14.91
N PHE A 39 -3.80 2.44 16.01
CA PHE A 39 -3.01 3.66 16.07
C PHE A 39 -1.82 3.66 15.11
N ALA A 40 -1.25 2.50 14.80
CA ALA A 40 -0.19 2.39 13.79
C ALA A 40 -0.70 2.60 12.37
N MET A 41 -1.95 2.19 12.08
CA MET A 41 -2.54 2.17 10.73
C MET A 41 -3.48 3.34 10.45
N SER A 42 -3.99 4.03 11.47
CA SER A 42 -5.08 5.03 11.33
C SER A 42 -4.73 6.19 10.40
N TYR A 43 -3.44 6.47 10.18
CA TYR A 43 -2.99 7.47 9.22
C TYR A 43 -3.53 7.21 7.79
N ILE A 44 -3.89 5.95 7.45
CA ILE A 44 -4.41 5.60 6.13
C ILE A 44 -5.75 6.28 5.82
N VAL A 45 -6.56 6.56 6.85
CA VAL A 45 -7.83 7.29 6.71
C VAL A 45 -7.60 8.73 6.21
N VAL A 46 -6.40 9.26 6.46
CA VAL A 46 -5.95 10.57 5.97
C VAL A 46 -5.18 10.43 4.65
N LEU A 47 -4.24 9.50 4.58
CA LEU A 47 -3.33 9.37 3.45
C LEU A 47 -4.04 8.90 2.18
N ASN A 48 -4.88 7.86 2.25
CA ASN A 48 -5.56 7.36 1.07
C ASN A 48 -6.39 8.44 0.34
N PRO A 49 -7.26 9.22 1.05
CA PRO A 49 -7.98 10.32 0.41
C PRO A 49 -7.09 11.38 -0.25
N LEU A 50 -5.93 11.67 0.30
CA LEU A 50 -5.01 12.63 -0.27
C LEU A 50 -4.35 12.10 -1.54
N VAL A 51 -4.08 10.79 -1.61
CA VAL A 51 -3.46 10.16 -2.79
C VAL A 51 -4.45 9.98 -3.93
N ILE A 52 -5.64 9.41 -3.67
CA ILE A 52 -6.59 9.08 -4.75
C ILE A 52 -7.79 10.03 -4.85
N GLY A 53 -8.04 10.84 -3.82
CA GLY A 53 -9.22 11.72 -3.77
C GLY A 53 -9.05 13.07 -4.46
N THR A 54 -7.81 13.49 -4.73
CA THR A 54 -7.49 14.85 -5.23
C THR A 54 -7.22 14.91 -6.74
N GLY A 55 -6.78 13.81 -7.35
CA GLY A 55 -6.49 13.75 -8.78
C GLY A 55 -7.76 13.85 -9.63
N ALA A 56 -7.75 14.70 -10.65
CA ALA A 56 -8.83 14.75 -11.65
C ALA A 56 -8.66 13.64 -12.69
N ASP A 57 -9.75 13.01 -13.09
CA ASP A 57 -9.81 12.03 -14.17
C ASP A 57 -10.06 12.69 -15.55
N ALA A 58 -10.22 11.87 -16.57
CA ALA A 58 -10.48 12.34 -17.95
C ALA A 58 -11.80 13.15 -18.08
N SER A 59 -12.71 13.04 -17.11
CA SER A 59 -13.95 13.83 -17.04
C SER A 59 -13.82 15.06 -16.13
N GLU A 60 -12.60 15.43 -15.73
CA GLU A 60 -12.30 16.51 -14.78
C GLU A 60 -12.95 16.31 -13.39
N ARG A 61 -13.29 15.08 -13.04
CA ARG A 61 -13.89 14.71 -11.76
C ARG A 61 -12.83 14.16 -10.81
N THR A 62 -12.99 14.46 -9.53
CA THR A 62 -12.21 13.87 -8.44
C THR A 62 -13.11 12.98 -7.59
N LEU A 63 -12.54 11.99 -6.91
CA LEU A 63 -13.28 11.19 -5.93
C LEU A 63 -13.66 12.01 -4.69
N GLY A 64 -12.88 13.04 -4.39
CA GLY A 64 -13.07 13.89 -3.22
C GLY A 64 -12.48 13.31 -1.93
N ILE A 65 -11.86 14.18 -1.12
CA ILE A 65 -11.15 13.77 0.11
C ILE A 65 -12.12 13.15 1.12
N ALA A 66 -13.22 13.82 1.45
CA ALA A 66 -14.16 13.36 2.49
C ALA A 66 -14.88 12.04 2.12
N PRO A 67 -15.39 11.84 0.88
CA PRO A 67 -15.95 10.55 0.48
C PRO A 67 -14.94 9.41 0.54
N VAL A 68 -13.71 9.62 0.04
CA VAL A 68 -12.66 8.59 0.07
C VAL A 68 -12.27 8.25 1.51
N ALA A 69 -12.19 9.25 2.41
CA ALA A 69 -11.90 8.99 3.83
C ALA A 69 -12.97 8.11 4.49
N ALA A 70 -14.25 8.39 4.21
CA ALA A 70 -15.37 7.63 4.76
C ALA A 70 -15.36 6.18 4.27
N VAL A 71 -15.19 5.95 2.96
CA VAL A 71 -15.15 4.57 2.42
C VAL A 71 -13.86 3.85 2.82
N THR A 72 -12.72 4.54 2.95
CA THR A 72 -11.47 3.96 3.45
C THR A 72 -11.64 3.40 4.86
N ALA A 73 -12.20 4.19 5.77
CA ALA A 73 -12.44 3.77 7.14
C ALA A 73 -13.47 2.62 7.21
N LEU A 74 -14.54 2.70 6.41
CA LEU A 74 -15.57 1.66 6.32
C LEU A 74 -14.98 0.32 5.85
N VAL A 75 -14.30 0.33 4.70
CA VAL A 75 -13.74 -0.89 4.10
C VAL A 75 -12.64 -1.47 4.99
N ALA A 76 -11.74 -0.64 5.52
CA ALA A 76 -10.71 -1.08 6.46
C ALA A 76 -11.34 -1.74 7.70
N GLY A 77 -12.37 -1.12 8.27
CA GLY A 77 -13.09 -1.68 9.42
C GLY A 77 -13.72 -3.03 9.13
N VAL A 78 -14.52 -3.11 8.08
CA VAL A 78 -15.24 -4.34 7.69
C VAL A 78 -14.25 -5.45 7.34
N MET A 79 -13.25 -5.17 6.48
CA MET A 79 -12.32 -6.20 6.02
C MET A 79 -11.39 -6.68 7.15
N THR A 80 -10.97 -5.79 8.04
CA THR A 80 -10.20 -6.18 9.24
C THR A 80 -11.01 -7.11 10.14
N ILE A 81 -12.29 -6.82 10.37
CA ILE A 81 -13.19 -7.71 11.13
C ILE A 81 -13.32 -9.07 10.43
N LEU A 82 -13.55 -9.07 9.10
CA LEU A 82 -13.65 -10.32 8.34
C LEU A 82 -12.36 -11.15 8.39
N MET A 83 -11.19 -10.51 8.30
CA MET A 83 -9.90 -11.19 8.49
C MET A 83 -9.81 -11.83 9.89
N GLY A 84 -10.24 -11.11 10.92
CA GLY A 84 -10.27 -11.62 12.28
C GLY A 84 -11.22 -12.80 12.46
N VAL A 85 -12.43 -12.73 11.87
CA VAL A 85 -13.46 -13.77 12.03
C VAL A 85 -13.16 -14.99 11.16
N ILE A 86 -12.83 -14.80 9.87
CA ILE A 86 -12.71 -15.91 8.90
C ILE A 86 -11.35 -16.58 8.99
N ALA A 87 -10.27 -15.80 8.91
CA ALA A 87 -8.90 -16.32 8.92
C ALA A 87 -8.32 -16.48 10.34
N LYS A 88 -8.94 -15.85 11.36
CA LYS A 88 -8.51 -15.87 12.76
C LYS A 88 -7.05 -15.43 12.98
N GLN A 89 -6.54 -14.61 12.04
CA GLN A 89 -5.18 -14.05 12.09
C GLN A 89 -5.22 -12.58 12.57
N PRO A 90 -4.20 -12.11 13.30
CA PRO A 90 -4.11 -10.72 13.74
C PRO A 90 -3.56 -9.80 12.64
N PHE A 91 -4.05 -9.96 11.41
CA PHE A 91 -3.61 -9.20 10.22
C PHE A 91 -4.68 -8.17 9.86
N ALA A 92 -4.50 -6.95 10.29
CA ALA A 92 -5.42 -5.87 9.97
C ALA A 92 -5.27 -5.45 8.50
N MET A 93 -6.35 -4.95 7.92
CA MET A 93 -6.44 -4.61 6.50
C MET A 93 -6.79 -3.14 6.30
N ALA A 94 -6.19 -2.54 5.29
CA ALA A 94 -6.54 -1.19 4.85
C ALA A 94 -6.21 -0.99 3.36
N ALA A 95 -6.48 0.20 2.81
CA ALA A 95 -6.18 0.54 1.41
C ALA A 95 -4.67 0.44 1.14
N GLY A 96 -4.27 -0.41 0.19
CA GLY A 96 -2.87 -0.69 -0.12
C GLY A 96 -2.13 0.51 -0.71
N LEU A 97 -1.07 0.99 -0.03
CA LEU A 97 -0.35 2.19 -0.44
C LEU A 97 0.29 2.07 -1.83
N GLY A 98 0.87 0.91 -2.14
CA GLY A 98 1.46 0.66 -3.46
C GLY A 98 0.42 0.71 -4.57
N VAL A 99 -0.76 0.11 -4.33
CA VAL A 99 -1.87 0.15 -5.29
C VAL A 99 -2.42 1.57 -5.43
N ASN A 100 -2.58 2.30 -4.32
CA ASN A 100 -3.06 3.69 -4.37
C ASN A 100 -2.19 4.57 -5.28
N ALA A 101 -0.88 4.46 -5.11
CA ALA A 101 0.08 5.18 -5.93
C ALA A 101 0.01 4.77 -7.41
N LEU A 102 -0.15 3.47 -7.67
CA LEU A 102 -0.37 2.94 -9.03
C LEU A 102 -1.66 3.53 -9.64
N LEU A 103 -2.78 3.53 -8.91
CA LEU A 103 -4.05 4.05 -9.41
C LEU A 103 -3.96 5.54 -9.72
N ALA A 104 -3.41 6.33 -8.78
CA ALA A 104 -3.23 7.78 -8.95
C ALA A 104 -2.33 8.11 -10.15
N SER A 105 -1.20 7.40 -10.31
CA SER A 105 -0.31 7.60 -11.45
C SER A 105 -0.96 7.19 -12.78
N THR A 106 -1.74 6.10 -12.77
CA THR A 106 -2.43 5.62 -13.97
C THR A 106 -3.49 6.61 -14.45
N ILE A 107 -4.29 7.16 -13.53
CA ILE A 107 -5.27 8.22 -13.88
C ILE A 107 -4.56 9.45 -14.46
N ALA A 108 -3.45 9.86 -13.87
CA ALA A 108 -2.70 11.05 -14.33
C ALA A 108 -2.04 10.88 -15.71
N THR A 109 -1.74 9.63 -16.11
CA THR A 109 -0.95 9.35 -17.32
C THR A 109 -1.73 8.69 -18.46
N THR A 110 -2.94 8.18 -18.19
CA THR A 110 -3.74 7.46 -19.20
C THR A 110 -4.92 8.33 -19.67
N PRO A 111 -4.87 8.84 -20.91
CA PRO A 111 -5.98 9.61 -21.47
C PRO A 111 -7.29 8.80 -21.51
N ASN A 112 -8.41 9.47 -21.38
CA ASN A 112 -9.77 8.92 -21.42
C ASN A 112 -10.13 7.93 -20.29
N LEU A 113 -9.27 7.71 -19.30
CA LEU A 113 -9.56 6.84 -18.16
C LEU A 113 -10.25 7.63 -17.03
N THR A 114 -11.35 7.10 -16.51
CA THR A 114 -12.07 7.68 -15.37
C THR A 114 -11.80 6.95 -14.08
N TRP A 115 -12.12 7.59 -12.93
CA TRP A 115 -12.04 6.93 -11.62
C TRP A 115 -12.97 5.73 -11.52
N ALA A 116 -14.16 5.79 -12.13
CA ALA A 116 -15.08 4.66 -12.17
C ALA A 116 -14.48 3.45 -12.90
N ASP A 117 -13.81 3.70 -14.02
CA ASP A 117 -13.14 2.67 -14.82
C ASP A 117 -12.03 1.98 -14.03
N ILE A 118 -11.10 2.77 -13.45
CA ILE A 118 -9.94 2.17 -12.76
C ILE A 118 -10.37 1.42 -11.49
N MET A 119 -11.40 1.88 -10.80
CA MET A 119 -11.97 1.15 -9.66
C MET A 119 -12.67 -0.13 -10.11
N GLY A 120 -13.29 -0.13 -11.27
CA GLY A 120 -13.80 -1.34 -11.93
C GLY A 120 -12.69 -2.34 -12.23
N LEU A 121 -11.52 -1.88 -12.71
CA LEU A 121 -10.35 -2.74 -12.92
C LEU A 121 -9.82 -3.32 -11.59
N VAL A 122 -9.88 -2.58 -10.49
CA VAL A 122 -9.54 -3.10 -9.14
C VAL A 122 -10.50 -4.23 -8.73
N VAL A 123 -11.81 -4.05 -8.97
CA VAL A 123 -12.79 -5.12 -8.71
C VAL A 123 -12.51 -6.34 -9.56
N LEU A 124 -12.25 -6.19 -10.85
CA LEU A 124 -11.91 -7.29 -11.74
C LEU A 124 -10.64 -8.02 -11.29
N ALA A 125 -9.59 -7.27 -10.93
CA ALA A 125 -8.37 -7.86 -10.38
C ALA A 125 -8.65 -8.67 -9.10
N GLY A 126 -9.48 -8.14 -8.19
CA GLY A 126 -9.91 -8.84 -6.98
C GLY A 126 -10.73 -10.11 -7.27
N LEU A 127 -11.64 -10.08 -8.25
CA LEU A 127 -12.41 -11.25 -8.68
C LEU A 127 -11.50 -12.33 -9.28
N ILE A 128 -10.59 -11.95 -10.18
CA ILE A 128 -9.60 -12.88 -10.74
C ILE A 128 -8.75 -13.47 -9.62
N MET A 129 -8.29 -12.61 -8.67
CA MET A 129 -7.52 -13.05 -7.52
C MET A 129 -8.29 -14.07 -6.68
N THR A 130 -9.58 -13.85 -6.45
CA THR A 130 -10.45 -14.78 -5.72
C THR A 130 -10.48 -16.15 -6.41
N VAL A 131 -10.64 -16.17 -7.73
CA VAL A 131 -10.59 -17.43 -8.52
C VAL A 131 -9.22 -18.11 -8.40
N LEU A 132 -8.12 -17.34 -8.48
CA LEU A 132 -6.76 -17.87 -8.35
C LEU A 132 -6.49 -18.47 -6.96
N VAL A 133 -7.09 -17.90 -5.90
CA VAL A 133 -7.01 -18.46 -4.54
C VAL A 133 -7.80 -19.77 -4.45
N LEU A 134 -9.06 -19.78 -4.92
CA LEU A 134 -9.92 -20.94 -4.85
C LEU A 134 -9.40 -22.14 -5.66
N THR A 135 -8.66 -21.88 -6.73
CA THR A 135 -8.00 -22.92 -7.55
C THR A 135 -6.64 -23.36 -7.02
N GLY A 136 -6.13 -22.73 -5.95
CA GLY A 136 -4.78 -22.98 -5.43
C GLY A 136 -3.65 -22.45 -6.32
N PHE A 137 -3.96 -21.79 -7.44
CA PHE A 137 -2.97 -21.28 -8.39
C PHE A 137 -2.13 -20.14 -7.78
N ARG A 138 -2.73 -19.31 -6.93
CA ARG A 138 -2.01 -18.21 -6.23
C ARG A 138 -0.85 -18.76 -5.40
N THR A 139 -1.08 -19.85 -4.67
CA THR A 139 -0.03 -20.51 -3.87
C THR A 139 1.06 -21.08 -4.76
N ALA A 140 0.69 -21.72 -5.89
CA ALA A 140 1.67 -22.27 -6.83
C ALA A 140 2.57 -21.20 -7.47
N VAL A 141 2.01 -20.06 -7.89
CA VAL A 141 2.82 -18.94 -8.43
C VAL A 141 3.73 -18.37 -7.36
N PHE A 142 3.24 -18.21 -6.14
CA PHE A 142 4.06 -17.71 -5.04
C PHE A 142 5.25 -18.64 -4.74
N GLU A 143 5.03 -19.94 -4.72
CA GLU A 143 6.09 -20.94 -4.51
C GLU A 143 7.11 -20.95 -5.68
N ALA A 144 6.68 -20.58 -6.89
CA ALA A 144 7.54 -20.49 -8.06
C ALA A 144 8.54 -19.32 -8.04
N VAL A 145 8.20 -18.22 -7.33
CA VAL A 145 9.06 -17.03 -7.25
C VAL A 145 10.11 -17.22 -6.16
N PRO A 146 11.42 -17.00 -6.46
CA PRO A 146 12.48 -17.07 -5.46
C PRO A 146 12.29 -16.09 -4.30
N GLU A 147 12.66 -16.48 -3.08
CA GLU A 147 12.51 -15.64 -1.87
C GLU A 147 13.18 -14.26 -2.01
N SER A 148 14.40 -14.21 -2.59
CA SER A 148 15.11 -12.94 -2.84
C SER A 148 14.31 -11.99 -3.74
N LEU A 149 13.56 -12.50 -4.73
CA LEU A 149 12.72 -11.68 -5.59
C LEU A 149 11.45 -11.23 -4.89
N LYS A 150 10.84 -12.08 -4.07
CA LYS A 150 9.69 -11.67 -3.22
C LYS A 150 10.08 -10.53 -2.29
N THR A 151 11.24 -10.67 -1.64
CA THR A 151 11.80 -9.62 -0.78
C THR A 151 12.13 -8.36 -1.57
N ALA A 152 12.71 -8.50 -2.78
CA ALA A 152 13.02 -7.36 -3.65
C ALA A 152 11.77 -6.57 -4.07
N ILE A 153 10.63 -7.24 -4.29
CA ILE A 153 9.35 -6.59 -4.57
C ILE A 153 8.93 -5.71 -3.39
N VAL A 154 8.98 -6.23 -2.16
CA VAL A 154 8.63 -5.46 -0.95
C VAL A 154 9.58 -4.26 -0.79
N VAL A 155 10.88 -4.45 -0.96
CA VAL A 155 11.90 -3.39 -0.89
C VAL A 155 11.66 -2.34 -1.97
N GLY A 156 11.39 -2.76 -3.21
CA GLY A 156 11.09 -1.87 -4.33
C GLY A 156 9.84 -1.02 -4.11
N ILE A 157 8.76 -1.62 -3.56
CA ILE A 157 7.55 -0.88 -3.15
C ILE A 157 7.91 0.15 -2.07
N GLY A 158 8.75 -0.21 -1.10
CA GLY A 158 9.20 0.72 -0.06
C GLY A 158 9.93 1.94 -0.65
N PHE A 159 10.84 1.73 -1.60
CA PHE A 159 11.50 2.82 -2.34
C PHE A 159 10.50 3.66 -3.13
N PHE A 160 9.57 3.03 -3.82
CA PHE A 160 8.55 3.69 -4.63
C PHE A 160 7.66 4.60 -3.78
N ILE A 161 7.15 4.10 -2.65
CA ILE A 161 6.32 4.88 -1.72
C ILE A 161 7.11 6.05 -1.12
N SER A 162 8.37 5.83 -0.72
CA SER A 162 9.23 6.91 -0.23
C SER A 162 9.45 7.98 -1.29
N PHE A 163 9.69 7.58 -2.53
CA PHE A 163 9.89 8.50 -3.66
C PHE A 163 8.63 9.35 -3.91
N ILE A 164 7.45 8.74 -3.87
CA ILE A 164 6.17 9.46 -3.98
C ILE A 164 6.04 10.50 -2.86
N GLY A 165 6.28 10.11 -1.60
CA GLY A 165 6.21 11.03 -0.47
C GLY A 165 7.14 12.24 -0.63
N LEU A 166 8.35 12.03 -1.15
CA LEU A 166 9.32 13.10 -1.41
C LEU A 166 8.92 13.99 -2.60
N VAL A 167 8.30 13.42 -3.64
CA VAL A 167 7.85 14.19 -4.81
C VAL A 167 6.62 15.03 -4.46
N ASP A 168 5.62 14.42 -3.85
CA ASP A 168 4.34 15.10 -3.56
C ASP A 168 4.47 16.15 -2.46
N SER A 169 5.46 16.02 -1.55
CA SER A 169 5.81 17.07 -0.58
C SER A 169 6.67 18.21 -1.16
N GLY A 170 7.06 18.10 -2.43
CA GLY A 170 7.89 19.10 -3.08
C GLY A 170 9.36 19.10 -2.66
N ILE A 171 9.82 18.09 -1.87
CA ILE A 171 11.24 17.90 -1.53
C ILE A 171 12.04 17.50 -2.76
N ILE A 172 11.48 16.64 -3.60
CA ILE A 172 12.02 16.29 -4.91
C ILE A 172 11.08 16.85 -5.97
N ARG A 173 11.61 17.63 -6.90
CA ARG A 173 10.83 18.23 -7.98
C ARG A 173 11.40 17.87 -9.34
N ARG A 174 10.51 17.79 -10.35
CA ARG A 174 10.90 17.67 -11.74
C ARG A 174 11.60 18.96 -12.19
N MET A 175 12.75 18.80 -12.84
CA MET A 175 13.42 19.94 -13.48
C MET A 175 12.76 20.23 -14.83
N PRO A 176 12.29 21.46 -15.07
CA PRO A 176 11.94 21.88 -16.43
C PRO A 176 13.22 21.90 -17.26
N ASP A 177 13.36 20.97 -18.18
CA ASP A 177 14.57 20.89 -18.99
C ASP A 177 14.40 21.65 -20.31
N ALA A 178 14.56 22.96 -20.25
CA ALA A 178 14.54 23.83 -21.44
C ALA A 178 15.76 23.61 -22.38
N ALA A 179 16.82 22.97 -21.87
CA ALA A 179 18.07 22.77 -22.59
C ALA A 179 18.29 21.32 -23.08
N GLY A 180 17.33 20.39 -22.86
CA GLY A 180 17.48 18.97 -23.22
C GLY A 180 18.54 18.23 -22.39
N THR A 181 18.82 18.73 -21.16
CA THR A 181 19.75 18.07 -20.22
C THR A 181 19.05 16.92 -19.51
N THR A 182 19.81 15.95 -19.01
CA THR A 182 19.31 14.67 -18.51
C THR A 182 19.00 14.66 -17.01
N VAL A 183 18.77 15.81 -16.36
CA VAL A 183 18.44 15.85 -14.92
C VAL A 183 16.92 15.71 -14.73
N PRO A 184 16.41 14.50 -14.42
CA PRO A 184 14.96 14.27 -14.35
C PRO A 184 14.33 14.90 -13.12
N VAL A 185 15.05 14.96 -12.00
CA VAL A 185 14.57 15.48 -10.70
C VAL A 185 15.70 16.18 -9.94
N SER A 186 15.32 17.16 -9.11
CA SER A 186 16.25 17.87 -8.23
C SER A 186 15.66 18.11 -6.85
N LEU A 187 16.50 18.53 -5.91
CA LEU A 187 16.08 18.96 -4.59
C LEU A 187 15.29 20.28 -4.70
N GLY A 188 14.05 20.29 -4.26
CA GLY A 188 13.23 21.49 -4.19
C GLY A 188 13.10 22.27 -5.49
N ALA A 189 12.92 23.57 -5.39
CA ALA A 189 12.85 24.47 -6.53
C ALA A 189 14.24 25.07 -6.83
N GLY A 190 14.78 24.77 -8.02
CA GLY A 190 16.10 25.26 -8.42
C GLY A 190 17.27 24.78 -7.56
N GLY A 191 17.17 23.60 -6.95
CA GLY A 191 18.21 23.05 -6.06
C GLY A 191 18.08 23.50 -4.59
N HIS A 192 17.04 24.23 -4.24
CA HIS A 192 16.82 24.77 -2.90
C HIS A 192 15.48 24.35 -2.31
N LEU A 193 15.46 24.03 -1.03
CA LEU A 193 14.24 23.82 -0.26
C LEU A 193 13.65 25.19 0.12
N LEU A 194 12.44 25.45 -0.34
CA LEU A 194 11.78 26.73 -0.16
C LEU A 194 10.35 26.56 0.39
N GLY A 195 9.90 27.54 1.15
CA GLY A 195 8.53 27.61 1.65
C GLY A 195 8.28 26.91 2.98
N TRP A 196 7.24 27.36 3.67
CA TRP A 196 6.78 26.80 4.94
C TRP A 196 6.28 25.37 4.84
N PRO A 197 5.60 24.92 3.76
CA PRO A 197 5.22 23.54 3.55
C PRO A 197 6.39 22.56 3.64
N THR A 198 7.54 22.91 3.05
CA THR A 198 8.78 22.12 3.14
C THR A 198 9.28 21.99 4.60
N LEU A 199 9.17 23.07 5.39
CA LEU A 199 9.55 23.03 6.80
C LEU A 199 8.62 22.11 7.60
N VAL A 200 7.31 22.13 7.31
CA VAL A 200 6.33 21.20 7.92
C VAL A 200 6.69 19.76 7.62
N PHE A 201 7.03 19.45 6.37
CA PHE A 201 7.50 18.11 6.00
C PHE A 201 8.75 17.71 6.79
N LEU A 202 9.78 18.55 6.83
CA LEU A 202 11.01 18.24 7.55
C LEU A 202 10.76 18.07 9.06
N PHE A 203 9.97 18.95 9.66
CA PHE A 203 9.54 18.81 11.04
C PHE A 203 8.84 17.48 11.27
N GLY A 204 7.84 17.14 10.43
CA GLY A 204 7.08 15.90 10.51
C GLY A 204 7.97 14.66 10.39
N LEU A 205 8.92 14.69 9.45
CA LEU A 205 9.85 13.59 9.24
C LEU A 205 10.74 13.36 10.48
N PHE A 206 11.43 14.38 10.93
CA PHE A 206 12.34 14.25 12.08
C PHE A 206 11.59 13.97 13.38
N PHE A 207 10.41 14.57 13.58
CA PHE A 207 9.59 14.30 14.74
C PHE A 207 9.08 12.85 14.75
N THR A 208 8.57 12.36 13.62
CA THR A 208 8.15 10.96 13.48
C THR A 208 9.31 9.99 13.72
N ILE A 209 10.48 10.27 13.16
CA ILE A 209 11.70 9.46 13.38
C ILE A 209 12.09 9.46 14.87
N ALA A 210 12.05 10.61 15.53
CA ALA A 210 12.38 10.71 16.96
C ALA A 210 11.42 9.90 17.83
N LEU A 211 10.10 9.95 17.54
CA LEU A 211 9.10 9.14 18.21
C LEU A 211 9.30 7.64 17.94
N PHE A 212 9.63 7.30 16.69
CA PHE A 212 9.86 5.92 16.27
C PHE A 212 11.08 5.30 16.99
N ILE A 213 12.21 6.02 17.05
CA ILE A 213 13.43 5.58 17.76
C ILE A 213 13.15 5.42 19.26
N ARG A 214 12.27 6.24 19.83
CA ARG A 214 11.84 6.14 21.23
C ARG A 214 10.78 5.06 21.47
N ASN A 215 10.43 4.27 20.44
CA ASN A 215 9.39 3.22 20.51
C ASN A 215 8.02 3.75 20.96
N VAL A 216 7.68 5.00 20.62
CA VAL A 216 6.35 5.56 20.95
C VAL A 216 5.31 4.87 20.06
N LYS A 217 4.30 4.27 20.69
CA LYS A 217 3.20 3.62 19.96
C LYS A 217 2.42 4.65 19.15
N GLY A 218 2.16 4.34 17.88
CA GLY A 218 1.49 5.26 16.97
C GLY A 218 2.35 6.47 16.55
N ALA A 219 3.69 6.34 16.53
CA ALA A 219 4.63 7.42 16.16
C ALA A 219 4.24 8.12 14.86
N ILE A 220 3.80 7.38 13.85
CA ILE A 220 3.36 7.90 12.55
C ILE A 220 2.13 8.79 12.71
N LEU A 221 1.12 8.33 13.44
CA LEU A 221 -0.09 9.13 13.71
C LEU A 221 0.24 10.42 14.46
N TRP A 222 1.06 10.34 15.52
CA TRP A 222 1.49 11.53 16.27
C TRP A 222 2.29 12.50 15.39
N GLY A 223 3.12 11.97 14.48
CA GLY A 223 3.82 12.76 13.48
C GLY A 223 2.86 13.55 12.58
N VAL A 224 1.85 12.87 12.03
CA VAL A 224 0.82 13.50 11.19
C VAL A 224 0.05 14.57 11.97
N LEU A 225 -0.41 14.26 13.20
CA LEU A 225 -1.17 15.21 14.00
C LEU A 225 -0.35 16.46 14.37
N ALA A 226 0.91 16.28 14.80
CA ALA A 226 1.79 17.39 15.14
C ALA A 226 2.12 18.26 13.93
N SER A 227 2.39 17.64 12.78
CA SER A 227 2.67 18.37 11.53
C SER A 227 1.43 19.11 11.03
N THR A 228 0.25 18.51 11.15
CA THR A 228 -1.01 19.19 10.81
C THR A 228 -1.27 20.39 11.72
N ALA A 229 -1.06 20.25 13.04
CA ALA A 229 -1.18 21.37 13.94
C ALA A 229 -0.20 22.51 13.58
N LEU A 230 1.06 22.16 13.29
CA LEU A 230 2.06 23.13 12.84
C LEU A 230 1.66 23.80 11.53
N SER A 231 1.13 23.05 10.55
CA SER A 231 0.69 23.59 9.26
C SER A 231 -0.44 24.61 9.41
N LEU A 232 -1.43 24.31 10.27
CA LEU A 232 -2.54 25.21 10.55
C LEU A 232 -2.07 26.52 11.19
N ILE A 233 -1.12 26.43 12.14
CA ILE A 233 -0.53 27.60 12.78
C ILE A 233 0.24 28.44 11.76
N LEU A 234 1.09 27.80 10.95
CA LEU A 234 1.91 28.52 9.97
C LEU A 234 1.05 29.20 8.90
N GLU A 235 0.05 28.52 8.35
CA GLU A 235 -0.84 29.11 7.34
C GLU A 235 -1.68 30.26 7.90
N ALA A 236 -2.08 30.19 9.19
CA ALA A 236 -2.80 31.28 9.85
C ALA A 236 -1.93 32.52 10.10
N VAL A 237 -0.62 32.32 10.32
CA VAL A 237 0.34 33.43 10.62
C VAL A 237 0.98 33.97 9.33
N VAL A 238 1.35 33.08 8.41
CA VAL A 238 2.02 33.41 7.14
C VAL A 238 1.34 32.63 6.02
N PRO A 239 0.24 33.17 5.46
CA PRO A 239 -0.47 32.51 4.39
C PRO A 239 0.46 32.24 3.19
N SER A 240 0.62 30.95 2.86
CA SER A 240 1.49 30.49 1.74
C SER A 240 0.68 30.18 0.50
N GLY A 241 -0.63 29.92 0.64
CA GLY A 241 -1.52 29.57 -0.46
C GLY A 241 -1.15 28.28 -1.17
N SER A 242 -1.69 28.08 -2.36
CA SER A 242 -1.45 26.87 -3.16
C SER A 242 -0.18 26.98 -4.01
N VAL A 243 0.47 25.84 -4.28
CA VAL A 243 1.59 25.73 -5.24
C VAL A 243 1.21 26.20 -6.66
N LYS A 244 -0.09 26.22 -6.98
CA LYS A 244 -0.59 26.74 -8.25
C LYS A 244 -0.44 28.27 -8.35
N GLU A 245 -0.39 28.97 -7.23
CA GLU A 245 -0.26 30.42 -7.13
C GLU A 245 1.18 30.85 -6.84
N SER A 246 1.90 30.05 -6.06
CA SER A 246 3.29 30.31 -5.67
C SER A 246 4.07 29.01 -5.58
N ALA A 247 5.27 28.96 -6.15
CA ALA A 247 6.18 27.81 -6.07
C ALA A 247 6.51 27.37 -4.63
N THR A 248 6.24 28.20 -3.63
CA THR A 248 6.47 27.97 -2.20
C THR A 248 5.19 27.58 -1.44
N GLY A 249 4.04 27.45 -2.13
CA GLY A 249 2.76 27.11 -1.55
C GLY A 249 2.58 25.61 -1.29
N TRP A 250 1.43 25.24 -0.70
CA TRP A 250 1.02 23.88 -0.38
C TRP A 250 0.73 23.08 -1.65
N SER A 251 1.17 21.81 -1.70
CA SER A 251 1.15 21.00 -2.92
C SER A 251 -0.26 20.60 -3.36
N LEU A 252 -1.07 20.00 -2.49
CA LEU A 252 -2.39 19.46 -2.85
C LEU A 252 -3.55 20.22 -2.22
N ASN A 253 -3.49 20.47 -0.92
CA ASN A 253 -4.51 21.21 -0.18
C ASN A 253 -3.89 22.19 0.80
N VAL A 254 -4.47 23.37 0.86
CA VAL A 254 -4.07 24.41 1.82
C VAL A 254 -4.75 24.10 3.17
N PRO A 255 -3.99 23.97 4.28
CA PRO A 255 -4.58 23.70 5.59
C PRO A 255 -5.42 24.89 6.06
N SER A 256 -6.72 24.67 6.32
CA SER A 256 -7.63 25.71 6.75
C SER A 256 -8.61 25.22 7.81
N LEU A 257 -8.70 25.94 8.94
CA LEU A 257 -9.72 25.66 9.95
C LEU A 257 -11.15 26.01 9.47
N ALA A 258 -11.27 26.89 8.47
CA ALA A 258 -12.57 27.25 7.90
C ALA A 258 -13.22 26.05 7.17
N ASP A 259 -12.41 25.10 6.71
CA ASP A 259 -12.86 23.87 6.04
C ASP A 259 -13.24 22.76 7.04
N MET A 260 -13.06 23.01 8.35
CA MET A 260 -13.49 22.09 9.40
C MET A 260 -15.01 22.06 9.51
N LYS A 261 -15.64 21.18 8.73
CA LYS A 261 -17.09 20.99 8.77
C LYS A 261 -17.39 19.58 9.30
N PHE A 262 -18.07 19.50 10.44
CA PHE A 262 -18.66 18.25 10.89
C PHE A 262 -19.88 17.96 10.02
N THR A 263 -19.66 17.25 8.94
CA THR A 263 -20.72 16.77 8.04
C THR A 263 -20.97 15.29 8.27
N THR A 264 -22.15 14.81 7.87
CA THR A 264 -22.42 13.37 7.84
C THR A 264 -21.43 12.69 6.90
N PRO A 265 -20.91 11.48 7.26
CA PRO A 265 -20.03 10.72 6.37
C PRO A 265 -20.67 10.53 5.00
N ASN A 266 -19.88 10.72 3.95
CA ASN A 266 -20.36 10.63 2.57
C ASN A 266 -19.93 9.28 1.95
N PHE A 267 -20.92 8.46 1.59
CA PHE A 267 -20.73 7.14 0.98
C PHE A 267 -21.16 7.10 -0.49
N SER A 268 -21.24 8.24 -1.17
CA SER A 268 -21.68 8.32 -2.58
C SER A 268 -20.80 7.54 -3.56
N LEU A 269 -19.59 7.16 -3.15
CA LEU A 269 -18.65 6.39 -3.97
C LEU A 269 -18.98 4.89 -4.01
N ILE A 270 -19.79 4.38 -3.09
CA ILE A 270 -20.13 2.96 -3.06
C ILE A 270 -20.97 2.60 -4.28
N GLY A 271 -20.47 1.64 -5.07
CA GLY A 271 -21.15 1.20 -6.28
C GLY A 271 -20.93 2.09 -7.51
N SER A 272 -20.03 3.08 -7.44
CA SER A 272 -19.72 3.94 -8.59
C SER A 272 -18.69 3.34 -9.55
N ALA A 273 -18.08 2.18 -9.24
CA ALA A 273 -17.12 1.49 -10.09
C ALA A 273 -17.79 0.92 -11.35
N ASP A 274 -17.18 1.16 -12.51
CA ASP A 274 -17.59 0.58 -13.79
C ASP A 274 -16.62 -0.54 -14.19
N LEU A 275 -17.12 -1.79 -14.15
CA LEU A 275 -16.30 -2.97 -14.39
C LEU A 275 -15.75 -3.05 -15.81
N PHE A 276 -16.45 -2.51 -16.78
CA PHE A 276 -16.13 -2.67 -18.20
C PHE A 276 -15.89 -1.35 -18.92
N GLY A 277 -16.07 -0.20 -18.27
CA GLY A 277 -15.89 1.12 -18.89
C GLY A 277 -14.48 1.33 -19.43
N ALA A 278 -13.44 0.88 -18.72
CA ALA A 278 -12.07 0.96 -19.18
C ALA A 278 -11.85 0.25 -20.54
N PHE A 279 -12.49 -0.91 -20.76
CA PHE A 279 -12.37 -1.64 -22.04
C PHE A 279 -12.92 -0.85 -23.23
N SER A 280 -13.91 0.00 -22.98
CA SER A 280 -14.49 0.89 -23.98
C SER A 280 -13.68 2.16 -24.19
N HIS A 281 -13.11 2.73 -23.12
CA HIS A 281 -12.45 4.04 -23.14
C HIS A 281 -10.99 3.97 -23.60
N ILE A 282 -10.24 2.93 -23.18
CA ILE A 282 -8.81 2.78 -23.51
C ILE A 282 -8.51 1.53 -24.34
N GLY A 283 -9.54 0.75 -24.68
CA GLY A 283 -9.45 -0.47 -25.49
C GLY A 283 -9.14 -1.73 -24.66
N PRO A 284 -9.53 -2.91 -25.19
CA PRO A 284 -9.45 -4.19 -24.44
C PRO A 284 -8.04 -4.56 -24.02
N LEU A 285 -7.03 -4.30 -24.87
CA LEU A 285 -5.66 -4.69 -24.58
C LEU A 285 -5.06 -3.86 -23.45
N ALA A 286 -5.18 -2.53 -23.50
CA ALA A 286 -4.69 -1.64 -22.45
C ALA A 286 -5.40 -1.90 -21.12
N ALA A 287 -6.73 -2.05 -21.12
CA ALA A 287 -7.49 -2.39 -19.93
C ALA A 287 -7.06 -3.73 -19.32
N SER A 288 -6.85 -4.78 -20.15
CA SER A 288 -6.38 -6.09 -19.66
C SER A 288 -4.99 -6.01 -19.04
N LEU A 289 -4.10 -5.20 -19.60
CA LEU A 289 -2.76 -4.97 -19.04
C LEU A 289 -2.82 -4.22 -17.71
N LEU A 290 -3.72 -3.25 -17.56
CA LEU A 290 -3.93 -2.57 -16.29
C LEU A 290 -4.50 -3.52 -15.24
N VAL A 291 -5.50 -4.36 -15.57
CA VAL A 291 -5.98 -5.42 -14.67
C VAL A 291 -4.83 -6.31 -14.23
N PHE A 292 -4.00 -6.77 -15.17
CA PHE A 292 -2.84 -7.62 -14.88
C PHE A 292 -1.83 -6.90 -13.97
N THR A 293 -1.56 -5.62 -14.21
CA THR A 293 -0.66 -4.80 -13.38
C THR A 293 -1.18 -4.66 -11.94
N ILE A 294 -2.47 -4.32 -11.78
CA ILE A 294 -3.13 -4.23 -10.48
C ILE A 294 -3.10 -5.59 -9.78
N LEU A 295 -3.44 -6.65 -10.51
CA LEU A 295 -3.43 -8.02 -9.99
C LEU A 295 -2.06 -8.42 -9.47
N LEU A 296 -0.98 -8.15 -10.20
CA LEU A 296 0.39 -8.45 -9.75
C LEU A 296 0.75 -7.65 -8.49
N SER A 297 0.42 -6.35 -8.46
CA SER A 297 0.67 -5.51 -7.28
C SER A 297 -0.01 -6.08 -6.04
N VAL A 298 -1.32 -6.35 -6.13
CA VAL A 298 -2.10 -6.95 -5.03
C VAL A 298 -1.59 -8.34 -4.64
N PHE A 299 -1.22 -9.13 -5.65
CA PHE A 299 -0.78 -10.52 -5.47
C PHE A 299 0.45 -10.63 -4.58
N PHE A 300 1.50 -9.85 -4.88
CA PHE A 300 2.78 -9.98 -4.19
C PHE A 300 2.82 -9.24 -2.86
N ASP A 301 2.12 -8.11 -2.73
CA ASP A 301 2.09 -7.34 -1.48
C ASP A 301 1.55 -8.17 -0.32
N ALA A 302 0.35 -8.74 -0.47
CA ALA A 302 -0.29 -9.53 0.59
C ALA A 302 0.51 -10.76 1.03
N MET A 303 1.18 -11.45 0.09
CA MET A 303 1.86 -12.69 0.43
C MET A 303 3.14 -12.46 1.23
N GLY A 304 3.96 -11.48 0.84
CA GLY A 304 5.18 -11.14 1.57
C GLY A 304 4.87 -10.69 3.00
N VAL A 305 3.88 -9.81 3.14
CA VAL A 305 3.44 -9.29 4.44
C VAL A 305 2.86 -10.40 5.32
N SER A 306 2.00 -11.29 4.76
CA SER A 306 1.38 -12.39 5.52
C SER A 306 2.40 -13.32 6.15
N VAL A 307 3.46 -13.70 5.43
CA VAL A 307 4.51 -14.59 5.95
C VAL A 307 5.28 -13.92 7.08
N GLY A 308 5.66 -12.64 6.91
CA GLY A 308 6.36 -11.87 7.95
C GLY A 308 5.53 -11.74 9.24
N LEU A 309 4.25 -11.36 9.09
CA LEU A 309 3.35 -11.21 10.22
C LEU A 309 3.04 -12.55 10.92
N ALA A 310 2.87 -13.64 10.16
CA ALA A 310 2.63 -14.97 10.73
C ALA A 310 3.83 -15.48 11.53
N ALA A 311 5.05 -15.23 11.05
CA ALA A 311 6.27 -15.56 11.77
C ALA A 311 6.35 -14.80 13.10
N GLU A 312 6.04 -13.51 13.10
CA GLU A 312 6.06 -12.67 14.31
C GLU A 312 4.91 -13.01 15.28
N ALA A 313 3.71 -13.34 14.75
CA ALA A 313 2.56 -13.76 15.55
C ALA A 313 2.70 -15.17 16.12
N GLY A 314 3.66 -15.98 15.64
CA GLY A 314 3.81 -17.38 16.01
C GLY A 314 2.72 -18.28 15.43
N THR A 315 2.13 -17.90 14.29
CA THR A 315 1.06 -18.65 13.61
C THR A 315 1.57 -19.40 12.37
N MET A 316 2.88 -19.67 12.32
CA MET A 316 3.47 -20.56 11.33
C MET A 316 3.36 -22.02 11.76
N LYS A 317 2.93 -22.91 10.88
CA LYS A 317 2.94 -24.36 11.04
C LYS A 317 3.65 -25.01 9.87
N ASP A 318 4.62 -25.86 10.12
CA ASP A 318 5.40 -26.58 9.10
C ASP A 318 5.96 -25.67 7.99
N GLY A 319 6.43 -24.47 8.38
CA GLY A 319 6.95 -23.47 7.45
C GLY A 319 5.90 -22.73 6.63
N LYS A 320 4.60 -22.95 6.89
CA LYS A 320 3.49 -22.29 6.21
C LYS A 320 2.64 -21.46 7.18
N VAL A 321 2.00 -20.42 6.69
CA VAL A 321 1.03 -19.63 7.46
C VAL A 321 -0.21 -20.48 7.75
N GLU A 322 -0.63 -20.56 9.01
CA GLU A 322 -1.86 -21.28 9.39
C GLU A 322 -3.07 -20.64 8.69
N ASP A 323 -3.92 -21.46 8.07
CA ASP A 323 -5.11 -21.02 7.33
C ASP A 323 -4.82 -20.02 6.19
N ILE A 324 -3.66 -20.13 5.50
CA ILE A 324 -3.22 -19.20 4.45
C ILE A 324 -4.29 -18.99 3.36
N ASP A 325 -5.01 -20.04 2.98
CA ASP A 325 -6.05 -19.95 1.95
C ASP A 325 -7.18 -18.99 2.37
N LYS A 326 -7.56 -19.01 3.65
CA LYS A 326 -8.57 -18.08 4.19
C LYS A 326 -8.03 -16.66 4.27
N VAL A 327 -6.76 -16.49 4.65
CA VAL A 327 -6.07 -15.20 4.66
C VAL A 327 -6.09 -14.58 3.26
N LEU A 328 -5.65 -15.35 2.27
CA LEU A 328 -5.58 -14.91 0.87
C LEU A 328 -6.96 -14.68 0.26
N LEU A 329 -7.97 -15.46 0.67
CA LEU A 329 -9.35 -15.27 0.22
C LEU A 329 -9.92 -13.95 0.73
N VAL A 330 -9.76 -13.64 2.02
CA VAL A 330 -10.23 -12.37 2.59
C VAL A 330 -9.48 -11.19 1.97
N ASP A 331 -8.18 -11.32 1.72
CA ASP A 331 -7.37 -10.30 1.06
C ASP A 331 -7.87 -10.03 -0.38
N ALA A 332 -8.15 -11.08 -1.16
CA ALA A 332 -8.73 -10.95 -2.50
C ALA A 332 -10.11 -10.25 -2.46
N PHE A 333 -10.98 -10.64 -1.51
CA PHE A 333 -12.25 -9.96 -1.27
C PHE A 333 -12.07 -8.50 -0.85
N GLY A 334 -11.00 -8.19 -0.13
CA GLY A 334 -10.63 -6.81 0.22
C GLY A 334 -10.45 -5.92 -1.01
N SER A 335 -9.88 -6.45 -2.07
CA SER A 335 -9.75 -5.74 -3.36
C SER A 335 -11.11 -5.56 -4.05
N VAL A 336 -11.98 -6.59 -4.03
CA VAL A 336 -13.34 -6.49 -4.61
C VAL A 336 -14.17 -5.43 -3.89
N ILE A 337 -14.22 -5.49 -2.56
CA ILE A 337 -15.01 -4.56 -1.74
C ILE A 337 -14.41 -3.16 -1.79
N GLY A 338 -13.08 -3.05 -1.71
CA GLY A 338 -12.38 -1.77 -1.78
C GLY A 338 -12.56 -1.06 -3.11
N GLY A 339 -12.40 -1.77 -4.23
CA GLY A 339 -12.68 -1.26 -5.57
C GLY A 339 -14.16 -0.89 -5.75
N GLY A 340 -15.08 -1.76 -5.31
CA GLY A 340 -16.53 -1.52 -5.38
C GLY A 340 -17.01 -0.33 -4.53
N ALA A 341 -16.29 0.00 -3.46
CA ALA A 341 -16.52 1.21 -2.67
C ALA A 341 -15.72 2.42 -3.17
N SER A 342 -14.95 2.27 -4.25
CA SER A 342 -14.03 3.29 -4.79
C SER A 342 -13.02 3.81 -3.76
N GLY A 343 -12.61 2.93 -2.83
CA GLY A 343 -11.61 3.18 -1.80
C GLY A 343 -10.25 2.54 -2.07
N SER A 344 -10.01 2.04 -3.29
CA SER A 344 -8.84 1.26 -3.71
C SER A 344 -8.85 -0.20 -3.23
N ALA A 345 -7.84 -1.00 -3.64
CA ALA A 345 -7.69 -2.36 -3.14
C ALA A 345 -7.36 -2.35 -1.64
N ASN A 346 -8.12 -3.11 -0.85
CA ASN A 346 -7.89 -3.24 0.59
C ASN A 346 -7.05 -4.49 0.86
N GLN A 347 -5.92 -4.35 1.50
CA GLN A 347 -4.88 -5.37 1.64
C GLN A 347 -4.41 -5.52 3.08
N ILE A 348 -3.66 -6.57 3.37
CA ILE A 348 -3.03 -6.80 4.67
C ILE A 348 -1.93 -5.76 4.88
N PHE A 349 -1.96 -5.10 6.05
CA PHE A 349 -1.03 -4.03 6.41
C PHE A 349 0.11 -4.53 7.30
N VAL A 350 1.34 -4.15 6.93
CA VAL A 350 2.56 -4.52 7.67
C VAL A 350 2.58 -3.95 9.10
N GLU A 351 1.91 -2.81 9.33
CA GLU A 351 1.76 -2.19 10.65
C GLU A 351 1.00 -3.06 11.65
N SER A 352 0.32 -4.12 11.20
CA SER A 352 -0.22 -5.17 12.08
C SER A 352 0.86 -5.76 13.00
N ALA A 353 2.13 -5.74 12.59
CA ALA A 353 3.28 -6.09 13.42
C ALA A 353 3.32 -5.32 14.75
N THR A 354 2.88 -4.04 14.76
CA THR A 354 2.78 -3.25 15.99
C THR A 354 1.78 -3.85 16.98
N GLY A 355 0.63 -4.33 16.49
CA GLY A 355 -0.36 -5.03 17.30
C GLY A 355 0.15 -6.37 17.80
N ILE A 356 0.83 -7.13 16.95
CA ILE A 356 1.46 -8.42 17.29
C ILE A 356 2.55 -8.20 18.34
N GLY A 357 3.41 -7.19 18.17
CA GLY A 357 4.41 -6.80 19.16
C GLY A 357 3.83 -6.35 20.50
N ALA A 358 2.58 -5.81 20.51
CA ALA A 358 1.86 -5.46 21.74
C ALA A 358 1.12 -6.64 22.39
N GLY A 359 1.18 -7.84 21.78
CA GLY A 359 0.67 -9.09 22.35
C GLY A 359 -0.51 -9.73 21.59
N ALA A 360 -0.96 -9.18 20.47
CA ALA A 360 -1.96 -9.82 19.61
C ALA A 360 -1.41 -11.13 19.02
N ARG A 361 -2.23 -12.18 19.05
CA ARG A 361 -1.91 -13.49 18.46
C ARG A 361 -3.08 -14.06 17.66
N THR A 362 -4.24 -13.45 17.76
CA THR A 362 -5.49 -13.99 17.22
C THR A 362 -6.30 -12.94 16.48
N GLY A 363 -7.30 -13.39 15.76
CA GLY A 363 -8.23 -12.50 15.05
C GLY A 363 -9.09 -11.62 15.97
N PHE A 364 -9.09 -11.84 17.29
CA PHE A 364 -9.84 -10.98 18.21
C PHE A 364 -9.26 -9.55 18.24
N ALA A 365 -7.95 -9.39 18.13
CA ALA A 365 -7.33 -8.07 17.99
C ALA A 365 -7.89 -7.30 16.79
N ASN A 366 -8.15 -7.99 15.68
CA ASN A 366 -8.73 -7.38 14.48
C ASN A 366 -10.19 -6.91 14.68
N ILE A 367 -10.96 -7.57 15.56
CA ILE A 367 -12.29 -7.05 15.91
C ILE A 367 -12.16 -5.68 16.57
N VAL A 368 -11.20 -5.52 17.48
CA VAL A 368 -10.94 -4.23 18.13
C VAL A 368 -10.48 -3.18 17.12
N THR A 369 -9.50 -3.52 16.29
CA THR A 369 -8.97 -2.63 15.24
C THR A 369 -10.06 -2.21 14.27
N GLY A 370 -10.86 -3.15 13.79
CA GLY A 370 -11.92 -2.89 12.82
C GLY A 370 -13.06 -2.03 13.37
N VAL A 371 -13.48 -2.27 14.63
CA VAL A 371 -14.46 -1.41 15.30
C VAL A 371 -13.94 0.02 15.43
N LEU A 372 -12.67 0.22 15.73
CA LEU A 372 -12.06 1.55 15.80
C LEU A 372 -12.02 2.24 14.43
N PHE A 373 -11.76 1.51 13.34
CA PHE A 373 -11.89 2.06 11.99
C PHE A 373 -13.33 2.45 11.65
N LEU A 374 -14.33 1.64 12.06
CA LEU A 374 -15.74 2.01 11.87
C LEU A 374 -16.10 3.26 12.67
N LEU A 375 -15.56 3.44 13.87
CA LEU A 375 -15.73 4.69 14.63
C LEU A 375 -15.00 5.87 13.98
N ALA A 376 -13.87 5.64 13.32
CA ALA A 376 -13.12 6.68 12.59
C ALA A 376 -13.91 7.27 11.40
N ILE A 377 -14.96 6.60 10.91
CA ILE A 377 -15.86 7.13 9.87
C ILE A 377 -16.42 8.49 10.28
N PHE A 378 -16.79 8.67 11.54
CA PHE A 378 -17.39 9.91 12.04
C PHE A 378 -16.43 11.10 12.09
N ILE A 379 -15.11 10.84 12.07
CA ILE A 379 -14.08 11.89 12.00
C ILE A 379 -13.54 12.08 10.58
N SER A 380 -13.99 11.30 9.61
CA SER A 380 -13.52 11.36 8.21
C SER A 380 -13.66 12.76 7.57
N PRO A 381 -14.68 13.59 7.87
CA PRO A 381 -14.75 14.94 7.33
C PRO A 381 -13.62 15.87 7.78
N LEU A 382 -12.96 15.58 8.92
CA LEU A 382 -11.83 16.37 9.42
C LEU A 382 -10.53 16.13 8.64
N VAL A 383 -10.49 15.10 7.82
CA VAL A 383 -9.31 14.77 7.01
C VAL A 383 -8.98 15.87 6.00
N THR A 384 -9.97 16.65 5.57
CA THR A 384 -9.77 17.74 4.60
C THR A 384 -8.84 18.86 5.07
N ILE A 385 -8.63 19.00 6.39
CA ILE A 385 -7.74 20.01 6.96
C ILE A 385 -6.27 19.60 6.96
N VAL A 386 -5.98 18.32 6.72
CA VAL A 386 -4.62 17.78 6.78
C VAL A 386 -3.91 18.01 5.45
N PRO A 387 -2.82 18.80 5.40
CA PRO A 387 -2.07 18.97 4.17
C PRO A 387 -1.20 17.74 3.86
N PHE A 388 -0.88 17.54 2.58
CA PHE A 388 -0.09 16.39 2.16
C PHE A 388 1.31 16.39 2.80
N GLU A 389 1.93 17.55 2.97
CA GLU A 389 3.25 17.71 3.60
C GLU A 389 3.29 17.26 5.07
N ALA A 390 2.13 17.23 5.74
CA ALA A 390 2.02 16.67 7.09
C ALA A 390 1.96 15.14 7.09
N VAL A 391 1.52 14.52 5.99
CA VAL A 391 1.34 13.06 5.85
C VAL A 391 2.49 12.40 5.11
N ALA A 392 3.09 13.08 4.15
CA ALA A 392 4.20 12.57 3.34
C ALA A 392 5.38 11.98 4.15
N PRO A 393 5.75 12.53 5.33
CA PRO A 393 6.73 11.89 6.22
C PRO A 393 6.40 10.44 6.58
N ALA A 394 5.11 10.10 6.71
CA ALA A 394 4.68 8.74 6.98
C ALA A 394 5.07 7.78 5.85
N LEU A 395 4.91 8.19 4.57
CA LEU A 395 5.32 7.40 3.42
C LEU A 395 6.82 7.09 3.43
N VAL A 396 7.64 8.08 3.80
CA VAL A 396 9.11 7.91 3.89
C VAL A 396 9.46 6.92 5.00
N VAL A 397 8.83 7.04 6.17
CA VAL A 397 9.09 6.14 7.32
C VAL A 397 8.61 4.72 7.02
N VAL A 398 7.41 4.54 6.46
CA VAL A 398 6.88 3.23 6.06
C VAL A 398 7.77 2.61 4.97
N GLY A 399 8.16 3.40 3.97
CA GLY A 399 9.10 2.94 2.94
C GLY A 399 10.42 2.44 3.54
N PHE A 400 10.98 3.16 4.53
CA PHE A 400 12.18 2.70 5.24
C PHE A 400 11.95 1.34 5.94
N LEU A 401 10.81 1.13 6.59
CA LEU A 401 10.50 -0.14 7.25
C LEU A 401 10.46 -1.31 6.25
N MET A 402 9.93 -1.07 5.05
CA MET A 402 9.93 -2.07 3.98
C MET A 402 11.33 -2.32 3.42
N ILE A 403 12.13 -1.26 3.22
CA ILE A 403 13.52 -1.34 2.70
C ILE A 403 14.43 -2.14 3.66
N ARG A 404 14.19 -2.13 4.95
CA ARG A 404 14.96 -2.93 5.93
C ARG A 404 15.00 -4.42 5.58
N GLN A 405 14.02 -4.95 4.84
CA GLN A 405 14.01 -6.34 4.42
C GLN A 405 15.08 -6.67 3.39
N ALA A 406 15.77 -5.69 2.80
CA ALA A 406 16.85 -5.89 1.84
C ALA A 406 18.02 -6.76 2.37
N VAL A 407 18.17 -6.87 3.68
CA VAL A 407 19.15 -7.76 4.31
C VAL A 407 18.86 -9.25 4.06
N ASN A 408 17.62 -9.60 3.71
CA ASN A 408 17.22 -10.97 3.42
C ASN A 408 17.40 -11.34 1.93
N ILE A 409 17.93 -10.43 1.09
CA ILE A 409 18.24 -10.70 -0.31
C ILE A 409 19.64 -11.30 -0.38
N ASP A 410 19.79 -12.41 -1.09
CA ASP A 410 21.11 -12.97 -1.38
C ASP A 410 21.79 -12.16 -2.49
N TRP A 411 22.61 -11.20 -2.09
CA TRP A 411 23.40 -10.35 -2.98
C TRP A 411 24.65 -11.04 -3.53
N THR A 412 25.03 -12.21 -2.98
CA THR A 412 26.23 -12.94 -3.38
C THR A 412 25.96 -13.81 -4.61
N ASP A 413 24.76 -14.32 -4.80
CA ASP A 413 24.33 -15.00 -6.02
C ASP A 413 23.90 -13.97 -7.09
N TRP A 414 24.72 -13.79 -8.12
CA TRP A 414 24.42 -12.88 -9.23
C TRP A 414 23.09 -13.19 -9.92
N GLY A 415 22.65 -14.47 -9.92
CA GLY A 415 21.37 -14.90 -10.45
C GLY A 415 20.16 -14.47 -9.61
N LEU A 416 20.36 -14.00 -8.38
CA LEU A 416 19.34 -13.45 -7.49
C LEU A 416 19.55 -11.95 -7.24
N GLY A 417 20.79 -11.52 -6.99
CA GLY A 417 21.12 -10.14 -6.66
C GLY A 417 20.84 -9.15 -7.80
N ILE A 418 21.24 -9.48 -9.04
CA ILE A 418 20.98 -8.59 -10.19
C ILE A 418 19.48 -8.46 -10.47
N PRO A 419 18.69 -9.54 -10.54
CA PRO A 419 17.24 -9.42 -10.69
C PRO A 419 16.58 -8.64 -9.55
N ALA A 420 17.01 -8.87 -8.30
CA ALA A 420 16.53 -8.12 -7.15
C ALA A 420 16.83 -6.62 -7.27
N PHE A 421 18.06 -6.26 -7.65
CA PHE A 421 18.43 -4.86 -7.89
C PHE A 421 17.56 -4.22 -8.96
N LEU A 422 17.36 -4.89 -10.10
CA LEU A 422 16.52 -4.36 -11.18
C LEU A 422 15.07 -4.20 -10.73
N THR A 423 14.52 -5.17 -9.97
CA THR A 423 13.19 -5.04 -9.38
C THR A 423 13.07 -3.77 -8.54
N ILE A 424 14.02 -3.55 -7.64
CA ILE A 424 14.02 -2.43 -6.68
C ILE A 424 14.15 -1.10 -7.39
N ILE A 425 15.09 -0.95 -8.33
CA ILE A 425 15.41 0.34 -8.93
C ILE A 425 14.39 0.77 -9.99
N PHE A 426 13.82 -0.19 -10.75
CA PHE A 426 12.87 0.14 -11.81
C PHE A 426 11.54 0.65 -11.26
N MET A 427 11.11 0.22 -10.06
CA MET A 427 9.83 0.68 -9.48
C MET A 427 9.76 2.20 -9.32
N PRO A 428 10.65 2.88 -8.58
CA PRO A 428 10.62 4.32 -8.42
C PRO A 428 11.00 5.06 -9.72
N LEU A 429 12.00 4.56 -10.48
CA LEU A 429 12.48 5.27 -11.67
C LEU A 429 11.53 5.20 -12.87
N SER A 430 10.76 4.13 -13.02
CA SER A 430 9.71 4.03 -14.05
C SER A 430 8.34 4.47 -13.54
N TYR A 431 8.23 4.86 -12.26
CA TYR A 431 6.98 5.19 -11.58
C TYR A 431 5.92 4.07 -11.70
N SER A 432 6.39 2.79 -11.68
CA SER A 432 5.54 1.63 -11.89
C SER A 432 6.05 0.39 -11.17
N ILE A 433 5.22 -0.17 -10.28
CA ILE A 433 5.50 -1.42 -9.57
C ILE A 433 5.63 -2.58 -10.57
N ALA A 434 4.75 -2.66 -11.57
CA ALA A 434 4.78 -3.72 -12.57
C ALA A 434 6.05 -3.72 -13.39
N ASN A 435 6.57 -2.55 -13.77
CA ASN A 435 7.83 -2.45 -14.50
C ASN A 435 8.99 -3.02 -13.68
N GLY A 436 9.03 -2.74 -12.38
CA GLY A 436 10.04 -3.32 -11.49
C GLY A 436 9.93 -4.84 -11.38
N ILE A 437 8.72 -5.37 -11.15
CA ILE A 437 8.49 -6.81 -11.07
C ILE A 437 8.89 -7.48 -12.39
N GLY A 438 8.43 -6.92 -13.53
CA GLY A 438 8.73 -7.45 -14.86
C GLY A 438 10.22 -7.46 -15.18
N ALA A 439 10.92 -6.35 -14.90
CA ALA A 439 12.37 -6.27 -15.09
C ALA A 439 13.11 -7.34 -14.28
N GLY A 440 12.73 -7.54 -13.01
CA GLY A 440 13.31 -8.57 -12.17
C GLY A 440 13.05 -9.99 -12.64
N PHE A 441 11.84 -10.31 -13.05
CA PHE A 441 11.46 -11.65 -13.50
C PHE A 441 12.11 -12.02 -14.83
N VAL A 442 12.13 -11.09 -15.78
CA VAL A 442 12.81 -11.27 -17.06
C VAL A 442 14.32 -11.46 -16.84
N ALA A 443 14.93 -10.61 -16.01
CA ALA A 443 16.34 -10.71 -15.69
C ALA A 443 16.70 -12.03 -14.99
N TYR A 444 15.88 -12.45 -14.01
CA TYR A 444 16.09 -13.74 -13.32
C TYR A 444 16.08 -14.92 -14.30
N THR A 445 15.03 -14.98 -15.12
CA THR A 445 14.90 -16.06 -16.10
C THR A 445 16.06 -16.06 -17.08
N PHE A 446 16.44 -14.91 -17.61
CA PHE A 446 17.55 -14.74 -18.53
C PHE A 446 18.89 -15.17 -17.90
N ILE A 447 19.20 -14.65 -16.69
CA ILE A 447 20.49 -14.95 -16.04
C ILE A 447 20.60 -16.42 -15.70
N ARG A 448 19.53 -17.07 -15.19
CA ARG A 448 19.51 -18.50 -14.90
C ARG A 448 19.72 -19.35 -16.16
N LEU A 449 19.20 -18.93 -17.31
CA LEU A 449 19.46 -19.58 -18.61
C LEU A 449 20.94 -19.44 -18.99
N VAL A 450 21.50 -18.24 -18.90
CA VAL A 450 22.93 -17.99 -19.24
C VAL A 450 23.87 -18.76 -18.31
N GLN A 451 23.50 -18.92 -17.04
CA GLN A 451 24.25 -19.75 -16.07
C GLN A 451 24.16 -21.28 -16.34
N GLY A 452 23.33 -21.71 -17.32
CA GLY A 452 23.06 -23.12 -17.53
C GLY A 452 22.15 -23.75 -16.48
N ARG A 453 21.58 -22.96 -15.60
CA ARG A 453 20.71 -23.36 -14.47
C ARG A 453 19.20 -23.20 -14.80
N GLY A 454 18.83 -23.23 -16.07
CA GLY A 454 17.45 -23.09 -16.52
C GLY A 454 16.48 -24.14 -15.93
N LYS A 455 16.99 -25.33 -15.60
CA LYS A 455 16.17 -26.39 -14.96
C LYS A 455 15.72 -26.04 -13.53
N GLU A 456 16.38 -25.10 -12.87
CA GLU A 456 16.02 -24.62 -11.52
C GLU A 456 14.89 -23.57 -11.57
N VAL A 457 14.64 -23.01 -12.74
CA VAL A 457 13.56 -22.02 -12.95
C VAL A 457 12.24 -22.75 -13.09
N HIS A 458 11.29 -22.44 -12.22
CA HIS A 458 9.95 -23.02 -12.30
C HIS A 458 9.26 -22.61 -13.62
N TRP A 459 8.52 -23.51 -14.25
CA TRP A 459 7.90 -23.26 -15.57
C TRP A 459 7.00 -22.00 -15.59
N LEU A 460 6.32 -21.70 -14.47
CA LEU A 460 5.50 -20.48 -14.33
C LEU A 460 6.34 -19.19 -14.47
N MET A 461 7.58 -19.20 -14.01
CA MET A 461 8.49 -18.04 -14.17
C MET A 461 8.80 -17.77 -15.64
N TYR A 462 8.95 -18.82 -16.45
CA TYR A 462 9.11 -18.67 -17.90
C TYR A 462 7.88 -18.04 -18.53
N LEU A 463 6.67 -18.52 -18.15
CA LEU A 463 5.40 -17.99 -18.65
C LEU A 463 5.25 -16.50 -18.30
N VAL A 464 5.43 -16.15 -17.02
CA VAL A 464 5.29 -14.76 -16.55
C VAL A 464 6.34 -13.86 -17.17
N SER A 465 7.60 -14.30 -17.27
CA SER A 465 8.66 -13.54 -17.94
C SER A 465 8.35 -13.30 -19.42
N ALA A 466 7.81 -14.29 -20.13
CA ALA A 466 7.40 -14.13 -21.53
C ALA A 466 6.28 -13.08 -21.68
N VAL A 467 5.30 -13.08 -20.77
CA VAL A 467 4.23 -12.05 -20.74
C VAL A 467 4.83 -10.65 -20.52
N PHE A 468 5.80 -10.50 -19.61
CA PHE A 468 6.47 -9.21 -19.40
C PHE A 468 7.33 -8.77 -20.59
N VAL A 469 8.00 -9.69 -21.29
CA VAL A 469 8.74 -9.37 -22.52
C VAL A 469 7.79 -8.82 -23.60
N ILE A 470 6.62 -9.45 -23.77
CA ILE A 470 5.59 -8.94 -24.67
C ILE A 470 5.10 -7.56 -24.20
N TYR A 471 4.81 -7.40 -22.90
CA TYR A 471 4.38 -6.13 -22.32
C TYR A 471 5.38 -5.00 -22.60
N PHE A 472 6.67 -5.21 -22.34
CA PHE A 472 7.70 -4.21 -22.63
C PHE A 472 7.92 -3.97 -24.13
N GLY A 473 7.70 -4.98 -24.96
CA GLY A 473 7.81 -4.91 -26.43
C GLY A 473 6.62 -4.27 -27.13
N MET A 474 5.51 -4.03 -26.46
CA MET A 474 4.26 -3.59 -27.11
C MET A 474 4.39 -2.26 -27.86
N GLY A 475 5.16 -1.30 -27.35
CA GLY A 475 5.40 -0.04 -28.04
C GLY A 475 6.11 -0.26 -29.39
N ILE A 476 7.01 -1.23 -29.46
CA ILE A 476 7.71 -1.61 -30.69
C ILE A 476 6.76 -2.37 -31.62
N ILE A 477 5.99 -3.32 -31.07
CA ILE A 477 5.02 -4.14 -31.83
C ILE A 477 3.94 -3.26 -32.47
N ASN A 478 3.37 -2.33 -31.71
CA ASN A 478 2.35 -1.39 -32.22
C ASN A 478 2.93 -0.44 -33.30
N GLY A 479 4.19 -0.03 -33.16
CA GLY A 479 4.86 0.77 -34.19
C GLY A 479 5.15 0.02 -35.51
N TRP A 480 5.09 -1.34 -35.48
CA TRP A 480 5.23 -2.15 -36.71
C TRP A 480 3.87 -2.45 -37.36
N THR A 481 2.78 -2.29 -36.62
CA THR A 481 1.41 -2.59 -37.10
C THR A 481 0.63 -1.31 -37.49
N SER A 482 1.16 -0.15 -37.20
CA SER A 482 0.69 1.18 -37.64
C SER A 482 1.44 1.64 -38.89
#